data_6d3f4898d6b6af08ebdb6c386ff07420
#
_entry.id   6d3f4898d6b6af08ebdb6c386ff07420
#
_cell.length_a   1.000
_cell.length_b   1.000
_cell.length_c   1.000
_cell.angle_alpha   90.00
_cell.angle_beta   90.00
_cell.angle_gamma   90.00
#
_symmetry.space_group_name_H-M   'P 1'
#
loop_
_entity.id
_entity.type
_entity.pdbx_description
1 polymer ?
#
loop_
_entity_poly.entity_id
_entity_poly.type
_entity_poly.pdbx_seq_one_letter_code
_entity_poly.pdbx_strand_id
1 'polypeptide(L)'
;MFPPRLQLTHITKRYPAVVANDGVSLSVQPGEIHAVLGENGAGKSTLMKIIYGAVKPDAGEMRFNGDVVNIRNPQEARRLGISMVFQHFSLFDTLSVAENVWLGLDKSLSLAEVTQRITDTAAQYGLDIDPARPVHTLGVGEMQRVEIIRALLTNPQLLILDEPTSVLTPQAVEKLFVVLRQLAREGRSILYISHKLHEIRALCTACTVMRAGRVTGVCDPRQETNASLSQLMIGSMPPELQVRAYQPGPAVLSVHDLRLEADDPFGVDLKGINLQVRAGEVVGIAGVSGNGQRELLFALSGEDTRAAADSMQLSAHAMGHLNPQQRRDLGLHFVPEERLGRGAVPSLSLAQNLLLTRHDAVASQGLAGVLGWLNLKTLQTQAADIIAKYKVKAGGPDAMASSLSGGNLQKFLVGREMEASPKLLIVSQPTWGVDVGAAAQIRAALLALRDAGCAVLVVSEELDELLELSDRLHVMAEGRLSPALTREEAQVSRIGAWMSGLWDQPNQEVSHAAS
;
A
#
# COMPACT_ATOMS: atom_id res chain seq x y z
N MET A 1 21.58 35.31 -0.46
CA MET A 1 20.85 34.04 -0.21
C MET A 1 19.68 34.04 -1.20
N PHE A 2 19.54 33.01 -2.00
CA PHE A 2 18.38 32.92 -2.90
C PHE A 2 17.11 32.68 -2.08
N PRO A 3 15.95 33.24 -2.50
CA PRO A 3 14.70 32.97 -1.82
C PRO A 3 14.36 31.48 -1.89
N PRO A 4 13.61 30.93 -0.90
CA PRO A 4 13.11 29.56 -0.97
C PRO A 4 12.30 29.35 -2.24
N ARG A 5 12.36 28.13 -2.81
CA ARG A 5 11.50 27.71 -3.93
C ARG A 5 10.04 27.77 -3.54
N LEU A 6 9.71 27.21 -2.38
CA LEU A 6 8.39 27.23 -1.78
C LEU A 6 8.51 27.61 -0.31
N GLN A 7 7.67 28.53 0.14
CA GLN A 7 7.52 28.84 1.56
C GLN A 7 6.04 28.90 1.93
N LEU A 8 5.67 28.11 2.90
CA LEU A 8 4.35 28.11 3.53
C LEU A 8 4.49 28.70 4.92
N THR A 9 3.58 29.61 5.28
CA THR A 9 3.57 30.27 6.59
C THR A 9 2.19 30.14 7.20
N HIS A 10 2.08 29.38 8.30
CA HIS A 10 0.86 29.17 9.09
C HIS A 10 -0.36 28.71 8.28
N ILE A 11 -0.17 27.81 7.31
CA ILE A 11 -1.24 27.26 6.50
C ILE A 11 -2.23 26.49 7.36
N THR A 12 -3.49 26.89 7.31
CA THR A 12 -4.58 26.23 8.07
C THR A 12 -5.68 25.81 7.11
N LYS A 13 -6.17 24.57 7.31
CA LYS A 13 -7.33 24.03 6.61
C LYS A 13 -8.23 23.25 7.55
N ARG A 14 -9.51 23.63 7.59
CA ARG A 14 -10.54 23.02 8.42
C ARG A 14 -11.62 22.38 7.55
N TYR A 15 -12.05 21.21 7.96
CA TYR A 15 -13.25 20.56 7.46
C TYR A 15 -14.25 20.42 8.62
N PRO A 16 -15.54 20.16 8.38
CA PRO A 16 -16.56 20.16 9.45
C PRO A 16 -16.21 19.32 10.67
N ALA A 17 -15.53 18.17 10.46
CA ALA A 17 -15.21 17.22 11.53
C ALA A 17 -13.72 17.20 11.94
N VAL A 18 -12.83 17.92 11.20
CA VAL A 18 -11.39 17.81 11.43
C VAL A 18 -10.61 19.05 11.00
N VAL A 19 -9.58 19.41 11.76
CA VAL A 19 -8.57 20.39 11.32
C VAL A 19 -7.46 19.62 10.62
N ALA A 20 -7.46 19.65 9.29
CA ALA A 20 -6.52 18.87 8.49
C ALA A 20 -5.11 19.48 8.49
N ASN A 21 -5.00 20.80 8.50
CA ASN A 21 -3.74 21.53 8.69
C ASN A 21 -3.99 22.66 9.70
N ASP A 22 -3.12 22.82 10.69
CA ASP A 22 -3.25 23.78 11.78
C ASP A 22 -1.93 24.54 11.94
N GLY A 23 -1.84 25.69 11.26
CA GLY A 23 -0.69 26.57 11.29
C GLY A 23 0.59 25.96 10.72
N VAL A 24 0.49 25.13 9.67
CA VAL A 24 1.63 24.44 9.04
C VAL A 24 2.56 25.44 8.36
N SER A 25 3.84 25.41 8.72
CA SER A 25 4.91 26.16 8.05
C SER A 25 5.95 25.19 7.49
N LEU A 26 6.37 25.44 6.24
CA LEU A 26 7.29 24.58 5.47
C LEU A 26 8.14 25.48 4.56
N SER A 27 9.41 25.15 4.40
CA SER A 27 10.30 25.83 3.45
C SER A 27 11.08 24.83 2.64
N VAL A 28 11.10 24.96 1.32
CA VAL A 28 11.85 24.12 0.37
C VAL A 28 12.81 25.01 -0.40
N GLN A 29 14.11 24.62 -0.43
CA GLN A 29 15.13 25.39 -1.14
C GLN A 29 15.20 24.99 -2.64
N PRO A 30 15.77 25.85 -3.52
CA PRO A 30 16.08 25.43 -4.89
C PRO A 30 17.02 24.22 -4.92
N GLY A 31 16.66 23.20 -5.72
CA GLY A 31 17.43 21.96 -5.84
C GLY A 31 17.35 21.01 -4.65
N GLU A 32 16.48 21.28 -3.69
CA GLU A 32 16.29 20.45 -2.50
C GLU A 32 15.31 19.31 -2.78
N ILE A 33 15.62 18.12 -2.27
CA ILE A 33 14.68 17.00 -2.13
C ILE A 33 14.19 17.01 -0.69
N HIS A 34 12.99 17.53 -0.47
CA HIS A 34 12.38 17.71 0.83
C HIS A 34 11.30 16.67 1.09
N ALA A 35 11.45 15.90 2.15
CA ALA A 35 10.42 14.95 2.56
C ALA A 35 9.30 15.61 3.36
N VAL A 36 8.05 15.20 3.12
CA VAL A 36 6.94 15.43 4.05
C VAL A 36 6.50 14.09 4.61
N LEU A 37 6.84 13.88 5.87
CA LEU A 37 6.66 12.63 6.60
C LEU A 37 5.49 12.77 7.58
N GLY A 38 4.78 11.69 7.86
CA GLY A 38 3.69 11.66 8.85
C GLY A 38 2.75 10.49 8.61
N GLU A 39 1.98 10.12 9.62
CA GLU A 39 0.99 9.06 9.53
C GLU A 39 -0.17 9.41 8.56
N ASN A 40 -0.96 8.39 8.22
CA ASN A 40 -2.21 8.60 7.49
C ASN A 40 -3.15 9.49 8.31
N GLY A 41 -3.71 10.53 7.67
CA GLY A 41 -4.51 11.54 8.36
C GLY A 41 -3.69 12.67 9.00
N ALA A 42 -2.35 12.67 8.90
CA ALA A 42 -1.51 13.77 9.41
C ALA A 42 -1.69 15.11 8.68
N GLY A 43 -2.42 15.13 7.56
CA GLY A 43 -2.68 16.34 6.78
C GLY A 43 -1.79 16.52 5.55
N LYS A 44 -0.89 15.58 5.24
CA LYS A 44 0.07 15.65 4.11
C LYS A 44 -0.62 15.89 2.77
N SER A 45 -1.54 15.01 2.37
CA SER A 45 -2.24 15.11 1.08
C SER A 45 -3.12 16.36 0.99
N THR A 46 -3.66 16.86 2.11
CA THR A 46 -4.36 18.15 2.15
C THR A 46 -3.40 19.30 1.87
N LEU A 47 -2.22 19.28 2.49
CA LEU A 47 -1.19 20.28 2.26
C LEU A 47 -0.73 20.29 0.79
N MET A 48 -0.52 19.11 0.19
CA MET A 48 -0.16 18.98 -1.22
C MET A 48 -1.26 19.55 -2.15
N LYS A 49 -2.51 19.21 -1.87
CA LYS A 49 -3.67 19.75 -2.61
C LYS A 49 -3.77 21.28 -2.50
N ILE A 50 -3.35 21.86 -1.37
CA ILE A 50 -3.27 23.31 -1.20
C ILE A 50 -2.16 23.89 -2.07
N ILE A 51 -0.97 23.33 -2.06
CA ILE A 51 0.17 23.78 -2.87
C ILE A 51 -0.15 23.67 -4.36
N TYR A 52 -0.84 22.61 -4.77
CA TYR A 52 -1.23 22.37 -6.16
C TYR A 52 -2.52 23.11 -6.58
N GLY A 53 -3.17 23.86 -5.65
CA GLY A 53 -4.36 24.64 -5.94
C GLY A 53 -5.65 23.84 -6.08
N ALA A 54 -5.66 22.54 -5.71
CA ALA A 54 -6.87 21.73 -5.69
C ALA A 54 -7.75 22.00 -4.46
N VAL A 55 -7.18 22.53 -3.39
CA VAL A 55 -7.88 22.92 -2.16
C VAL A 55 -7.42 24.32 -1.75
N LYS A 56 -8.34 25.20 -1.38
CA LYS A 56 -8.03 26.54 -0.87
C LYS A 56 -7.76 26.46 0.65
N PRO A 57 -6.66 27.02 1.17
CA PRO A 57 -6.43 27.18 2.60
C PRO A 57 -7.44 28.17 3.21
N ASP A 58 -7.73 28.02 4.49
CA ASP A 58 -8.61 28.92 5.23
C ASP A 58 -7.82 30.08 5.85
N ALA A 59 -6.50 29.88 6.12
CA ALA A 59 -5.57 30.91 6.59
C ALA A 59 -4.13 30.54 6.22
N GLY A 60 -3.23 31.53 6.33
CA GLY A 60 -1.80 31.40 6.04
C GLY A 60 -1.40 32.04 4.70
N GLU A 61 -0.11 32.04 4.43
CA GLU A 61 0.49 32.64 3.23
C GLU A 61 1.37 31.60 2.52
N MET A 62 1.32 31.62 1.19
CA MET A 62 2.22 30.83 0.34
C MET A 62 3.06 31.77 -0.53
N ARG A 63 4.37 31.51 -0.54
CA ARG A 63 5.32 32.18 -1.44
C ARG A 63 5.98 31.16 -2.34
N PHE A 64 6.15 31.54 -3.59
CA PHE A 64 6.88 30.75 -4.59
C PHE A 64 7.96 31.63 -5.22
N ASN A 65 9.22 31.19 -5.16
CA ASN A 65 10.40 31.99 -5.56
C ASN A 65 10.49 33.37 -4.84
N GLY A 66 9.95 33.47 -3.62
CA GLY A 66 9.91 34.72 -2.84
C GLY A 66 8.65 35.57 -3.03
N ASP A 67 7.89 35.38 -4.10
CA ASP A 67 6.67 36.12 -4.37
C ASP A 67 5.46 35.50 -3.71
N VAL A 68 4.57 36.31 -3.14
CA VAL A 68 3.29 35.83 -2.59
C VAL A 68 2.40 35.35 -3.72
N VAL A 69 1.91 34.12 -3.61
CA VAL A 69 1.07 33.49 -4.63
C VAL A 69 -0.25 33.02 -4.04
N ASN A 70 -1.33 33.11 -4.83
CA ASN A 70 -2.64 32.59 -4.49
C ASN A 70 -3.10 31.65 -5.61
N ILE A 71 -2.78 30.37 -5.47
CA ILE A 71 -3.06 29.35 -6.47
C ILE A 71 -4.50 28.87 -6.30
N ARG A 72 -5.33 29.07 -7.31
CA ARG A 72 -6.77 28.78 -7.27
C ARG A 72 -7.16 27.45 -7.89
N ASN A 73 -6.30 26.93 -8.76
CA ASN A 73 -6.53 25.68 -9.49
C ASN A 73 -5.19 25.08 -9.97
N PRO A 74 -5.17 23.80 -10.36
CA PRO A 74 -3.98 23.11 -10.86
C PRO A 74 -3.37 23.73 -12.13
N GLN A 75 -4.14 24.45 -12.95
CA GLN A 75 -3.59 25.13 -14.13
C GLN A 75 -2.69 26.30 -13.74
N GLU A 76 -3.11 27.10 -12.74
CA GLU A 76 -2.28 28.16 -12.18
C GLU A 76 -1.00 27.62 -11.55
N ALA A 77 -1.08 26.50 -10.80
CA ALA A 77 0.10 25.81 -10.25
C ALA A 77 1.10 25.45 -11.36
N ARG A 78 0.62 24.82 -12.43
CA ARG A 78 1.46 24.44 -13.58
C ARG A 78 2.10 25.65 -14.27
N ARG A 79 1.37 26.75 -14.44
CA ARG A 79 1.93 28.00 -15.01
C ARG A 79 3.03 28.59 -14.16
N LEU A 80 2.98 28.43 -12.84
CA LEU A 80 4.05 28.81 -11.92
C LEU A 80 5.22 27.82 -11.91
N GLY A 81 5.10 26.68 -12.58
CA GLY A 81 6.12 25.64 -12.60
C GLY A 81 6.00 24.64 -11.44
N ILE A 82 4.79 24.42 -10.93
CA ILE A 82 4.51 23.38 -9.92
C ILE A 82 3.76 22.24 -10.60
N SER A 83 4.31 21.04 -10.54
CA SER A 83 3.67 19.81 -11.05
C SER A 83 3.55 18.77 -9.97
N MET A 84 2.58 17.88 -10.10
CA MET A 84 2.28 16.84 -9.12
C MET A 84 2.03 15.49 -9.79
N VAL A 85 2.67 14.46 -9.25
CA VAL A 85 2.38 13.05 -9.50
C VAL A 85 1.58 12.54 -8.31
N PHE A 86 0.39 12.03 -8.57
CA PHE A 86 -0.55 11.57 -7.56
C PHE A 86 -0.26 10.12 -7.16
N GLN A 87 -0.72 9.71 -5.98
CA GLN A 87 -0.64 8.35 -5.46
C GLN A 87 -1.38 7.34 -6.36
N HIS A 88 -2.54 7.73 -6.91
CA HIS A 88 -3.28 6.94 -7.88
C HIS A 88 -3.07 7.48 -9.28
N PHE A 89 -2.85 6.60 -10.23
CA PHE A 89 -2.66 7.00 -11.62
C PHE A 89 -3.89 7.72 -12.16
N SER A 90 -3.65 8.83 -12.86
CA SER A 90 -4.68 9.61 -13.54
C SER A 90 -4.59 9.37 -15.05
N LEU A 91 -4.50 8.09 -15.45
CA LEU A 91 -4.38 7.65 -16.83
C LEU A 91 -5.68 7.01 -17.30
N PHE A 92 -6.00 7.20 -18.56
CA PHE A 92 -7.12 6.53 -19.24
C PHE A 92 -6.61 5.26 -19.91
N ASP A 93 -7.10 4.11 -19.49
CA ASP A 93 -6.64 2.79 -19.91
C ASP A 93 -6.80 2.54 -21.41
N THR A 94 -7.83 3.12 -22.03
CA THR A 94 -8.16 2.96 -23.45
C THR A 94 -7.32 3.80 -24.40
N LEU A 95 -6.57 4.77 -23.88
CA LEU A 95 -5.73 5.67 -24.65
C LEU A 95 -4.27 5.21 -24.65
N SER A 96 -3.53 5.61 -25.69
CA SER A 96 -2.07 5.44 -25.73
C SER A 96 -1.37 6.33 -24.68
N VAL A 97 -0.11 6.04 -24.41
CA VAL A 97 0.75 6.89 -23.57
C VAL A 97 0.79 8.32 -24.10
N ALA A 98 1.02 8.49 -25.43
CA ALA A 98 1.10 9.81 -26.04
C ALA A 98 -0.21 10.60 -25.89
N GLU A 99 -1.36 9.97 -26.10
CA GLU A 99 -2.67 10.61 -25.91
C GLU A 99 -2.92 11.01 -24.46
N ASN A 100 -2.60 10.14 -23.51
CA ASN A 100 -2.71 10.44 -22.08
C ASN A 100 -1.86 11.65 -21.66
N VAL A 101 -0.64 11.71 -22.15
CA VAL A 101 0.25 12.85 -21.89
C VAL A 101 -0.27 14.11 -22.57
N TRP A 102 -0.72 14.02 -23.81
CA TRP A 102 -1.25 15.14 -24.58
C TRP A 102 -2.47 15.79 -23.93
N LEU A 103 -3.37 15.00 -23.31
CA LEU A 103 -4.52 15.51 -22.57
C LEU A 103 -4.13 16.47 -21.42
N GLY A 104 -2.95 16.27 -20.84
CA GLY A 104 -2.43 17.08 -19.74
C GLY A 104 -1.65 18.32 -20.15
N LEU A 105 -1.30 18.47 -21.42
CA LEU A 105 -0.46 19.53 -21.96
C LEU A 105 -1.29 20.63 -22.66
N ASP A 106 -0.59 21.67 -23.15
CA ASP A 106 -1.20 22.73 -23.94
C ASP A 106 -1.71 22.16 -25.29
N LYS A 107 -2.97 22.45 -25.60
CA LYS A 107 -3.64 21.97 -26.82
C LYS A 107 -3.10 22.58 -28.12
N SER A 108 -2.18 23.53 -28.04
CA SER A 108 -1.46 24.05 -29.22
C SER A 108 -0.47 23.03 -29.80
N LEU A 109 -0.07 22.01 -29.02
CA LEU A 109 0.84 20.97 -29.45
C LEU A 109 0.10 19.87 -30.20
N SER A 110 0.65 19.44 -31.32
CA SER A 110 0.18 18.24 -32.04
C SER A 110 0.57 16.96 -31.29
N LEU A 111 -0.16 15.87 -31.53
CA LEU A 111 0.17 14.56 -30.94
C LEU A 111 1.57 14.08 -31.35
N ALA A 112 2.00 14.37 -32.59
CA ALA A 112 3.34 14.02 -33.08
C ALA A 112 4.45 14.76 -32.32
N GLU A 113 4.27 16.05 -32.03
CA GLU A 113 5.22 16.82 -31.22
C GLU A 113 5.29 16.29 -29.79
N VAL A 114 4.15 15.92 -29.20
CA VAL A 114 4.11 15.33 -27.86
C VAL A 114 4.79 13.98 -27.84
N THR A 115 4.56 13.13 -28.85
CA THR A 115 5.25 11.84 -29.02
C THR A 115 6.77 12.02 -29.04
N GLN A 116 7.27 12.99 -29.82
CA GLN A 116 8.71 13.27 -29.88
C GLN A 116 9.25 13.74 -28.52
N ARG A 117 8.55 14.66 -27.85
CA ARG A 117 8.95 15.15 -26.51
C ARG A 117 8.97 14.04 -25.47
N ILE A 118 8.02 13.09 -25.52
CA ILE A 118 8.03 11.92 -24.64
C ILE A 118 9.30 11.10 -24.88
N THR A 119 9.62 10.80 -26.14
CA THR A 119 10.82 10.05 -26.52
C THR A 119 12.10 10.73 -26.05
N ASP A 120 12.22 12.03 -26.29
CA ASP A 120 13.39 12.82 -25.88
C ASP A 120 13.54 12.85 -24.34
N THR A 121 12.44 13.07 -23.60
CA THR A 121 12.43 13.09 -22.13
C THR A 121 12.75 11.70 -21.58
N ALA A 122 12.17 10.66 -22.14
CA ALA A 122 12.42 9.27 -21.77
C ALA A 122 13.91 8.93 -21.93
N ALA A 123 14.52 9.30 -23.06
CA ALA A 123 15.95 9.10 -23.30
C ALA A 123 16.83 9.90 -22.34
N GLN A 124 16.48 11.17 -22.07
CA GLN A 124 17.24 12.07 -21.18
C GLN A 124 17.31 11.54 -19.74
N TYR A 125 16.23 10.96 -19.23
CA TYR A 125 16.12 10.51 -17.84
C TYR A 125 16.16 8.99 -17.66
N GLY A 126 16.35 8.20 -18.75
CA GLY A 126 16.37 6.74 -18.68
C GLY A 126 15.03 6.13 -18.26
N LEU A 127 13.93 6.78 -18.66
CA LEU A 127 12.56 6.37 -18.37
C LEU A 127 11.94 5.67 -19.61
N ASP A 128 12.47 4.52 -20.00
CA ASP A 128 12.04 3.80 -21.19
C ASP A 128 10.52 3.58 -21.22
N ILE A 129 9.86 4.13 -22.24
CA ILE A 129 8.44 3.98 -22.51
C ILE A 129 8.17 4.13 -24.00
N ASP A 130 7.30 3.30 -24.55
CA ASP A 130 6.81 3.45 -25.91
C ASP A 130 5.56 4.35 -25.93
N PRO A 131 5.63 5.54 -26.57
CA PRO A 131 4.50 6.46 -26.64
C PRO A 131 3.25 5.90 -27.33
N ALA A 132 3.40 4.91 -28.20
CA ALA A 132 2.29 4.34 -28.96
C ALA A 132 1.52 3.25 -28.20
N ARG A 133 2.07 2.71 -27.12
CA ARG A 133 1.44 1.63 -26.35
C ARG A 133 0.15 2.11 -25.66
N PRO A 134 -0.96 1.33 -25.74
CA PRO A 134 -2.14 1.56 -24.94
C PRO A 134 -1.84 1.38 -23.43
N VAL A 135 -2.40 2.25 -22.59
CA VAL A 135 -2.08 2.25 -21.13
C VAL A 135 -2.48 0.95 -20.45
N HIS A 136 -3.59 0.31 -20.82
CA HIS A 136 -4.00 -0.98 -20.26
C HIS A 136 -2.99 -2.12 -20.47
N THR A 137 -2.02 -1.96 -21.40
CA THR A 137 -0.97 -2.95 -21.64
C THR A 137 0.29 -2.71 -20.80
N LEU A 138 0.32 -1.61 -20.05
CA LEU A 138 1.48 -1.22 -19.26
C LEU A 138 1.46 -1.90 -17.89
N GLY A 139 2.63 -2.33 -17.45
CA GLY A 139 2.83 -2.67 -16.06
C GLY A 139 2.79 -1.42 -15.16
N VAL A 140 2.52 -1.61 -13.88
CA VAL A 140 2.35 -0.52 -12.91
C VAL A 140 3.58 0.39 -12.85
N GLY A 141 4.79 -0.16 -12.92
CA GLY A 141 6.04 0.61 -12.99
C GLY A 141 6.17 1.44 -14.28
N GLU A 142 5.57 0.99 -15.39
CA GLU A 142 5.52 1.75 -16.64
C GLU A 142 4.52 2.89 -16.53
N MET A 143 3.34 2.66 -15.94
CA MET A 143 2.36 3.72 -15.68
C MET A 143 2.96 4.82 -14.80
N GLN A 144 3.76 4.46 -13.79
CA GLN A 144 4.48 5.44 -12.95
C GLN A 144 5.46 6.27 -13.79
N ARG A 145 6.20 5.66 -14.72
CA ARG A 145 7.08 6.40 -15.63
C ARG A 145 6.32 7.38 -16.52
N VAL A 146 5.15 6.97 -17.02
CA VAL A 146 4.26 7.85 -17.81
C VAL A 146 3.84 9.09 -16.99
N GLU A 147 3.42 8.91 -15.75
CA GLU A 147 3.04 10.01 -14.85
C GLU A 147 4.22 10.97 -14.60
N ILE A 148 5.41 10.43 -14.38
CA ILE A 148 6.63 11.24 -14.18
C ILE A 148 6.97 12.00 -15.46
N ILE A 149 6.98 11.36 -16.63
CA ILE A 149 7.23 12.01 -17.93
C ILE A 149 6.20 13.12 -18.16
N ARG A 150 4.91 12.84 -17.92
CA ARG A 150 3.83 13.83 -18.04
C ARG A 150 4.10 15.07 -17.17
N ALA A 151 4.54 14.87 -15.93
CA ALA A 151 4.89 15.95 -15.03
C ALA A 151 6.14 16.71 -15.51
N LEU A 152 7.17 16.02 -16.00
CA LEU A 152 8.42 16.63 -16.48
C LEU A 152 8.23 17.47 -17.73
N LEU A 153 7.34 17.07 -18.64
CA LEU A 153 7.04 17.81 -19.88
C LEU A 153 6.42 19.19 -19.62
N THR A 154 5.92 19.46 -18.43
CA THR A 154 5.50 20.80 -18.02
C THR A 154 6.66 21.70 -17.55
N ASN A 155 7.90 21.18 -17.59
CA ASN A 155 9.12 21.83 -17.13
C ASN A 155 9.02 22.42 -15.70
N PRO A 156 8.74 21.58 -14.67
CA PRO A 156 8.48 22.07 -13.33
C PRO A 156 9.74 22.59 -12.65
N GLN A 157 9.59 23.65 -11.86
CA GLN A 157 10.58 24.12 -10.89
C GLN A 157 10.40 23.42 -9.54
N LEU A 158 9.15 23.00 -9.23
CA LEU A 158 8.80 22.18 -8.07
C LEU A 158 8.00 20.96 -8.52
N LEU A 159 8.51 19.78 -8.24
CA LEU A 159 7.84 18.50 -8.50
C LEU A 159 7.35 17.91 -7.17
N ILE A 160 6.06 17.67 -7.05
CA ILE A 160 5.43 17.02 -5.91
C ILE A 160 5.20 15.56 -6.28
N LEU A 161 5.65 14.64 -5.43
CA LEU A 161 5.49 13.20 -5.59
C LEU A 161 4.76 12.64 -4.37
N ASP A 162 3.54 12.14 -4.54
CA ASP A 162 2.73 11.58 -3.46
C ASP A 162 2.80 10.06 -3.49
N GLU A 163 3.59 9.47 -2.58
CA GLU A 163 3.86 8.03 -2.44
C GLU A 163 4.25 7.33 -3.77
N PRO A 164 5.26 7.84 -4.50
CA PRO A 164 5.53 7.41 -5.88
C PRO A 164 6.10 6.00 -5.99
N THR A 165 6.44 5.36 -4.88
CA THR A 165 7.11 4.03 -4.83
C THR A 165 6.22 2.94 -4.29
N SER A 166 4.97 3.23 -3.94
CA SER A 166 4.05 2.27 -3.31
C SER A 166 3.83 0.99 -4.13
N VAL A 167 3.94 1.10 -5.44
CA VAL A 167 3.66 0.03 -6.42
C VAL A 167 4.89 -0.36 -7.26
N LEU A 168 6.09 0.04 -6.84
CA LEU A 168 7.33 -0.20 -7.57
C LEU A 168 8.15 -1.33 -6.97
N THR A 169 8.83 -2.11 -7.83
CA THR A 169 9.86 -3.04 -7.39
C THR A 169 11.08 -2.29 -6.82
N PRO A 170 11.87 -2.87 -5.91
CA PRO A 170 13.07 -2.22 -5.38
C PRO A 170 14.01 -1.67 -6.45
N GLN A 171 14.19 -2.39 -7.57
CA GLN A 171 15.03 -1.94 -8.69
C GLN A 171 14.45 -0.72 -9.40
N ALA A 172 13.11 -0.66 -9.53
CA ALA A 172 12.43 0.51 -10.10
C ALA A 172 12.53 1.74 -9.18
N VAL A 173 12.49 1.54 -7.87
CA VAL A 173 12.71 2.60 -6.86
C VAL A 173 14.12 3.20 -7.00
N GLU A 174 15.16 2.36 -7.10
CA GLU A 174 16.53 2.84 -7.30
C GLU A 174 16.69 3.67 -8.60
N LYS A 175 16.11 3.20 -9.70
CA LYS A 175 16.09 3.96 -10.97
C LYS A 175 15.39 5.31 -10.81
N LEU A 176 14.23 5.33 -10.13
CA LEU A 176 13.52 6.58 -9.83
C LEU A 176 14.40 7.53 -9.00
N PHE A 177 15.09 7.05 -7.98
CA PHE A 177 15.97 7.87 -7.15
C PHE A 177 17.11 8.50 -7.94
N VAL A 178 17.69 7.78 -8.91
CA VAL A 178 18.70 8.34 -9.83
C VAL A 178 18.12 9.53 -10.59
N VAL A 179 16.92 9.40 -11.15
CA VAL A 179 16.23 10.47 -11.87
C VAL A 179 15.96 11.68 -10.96
N LEU A 180 15.44 11.45 -9.75
CA LEU A 180 15.12 12.52 -8.81
C LEU A 180 16.38 13.29 -8.36
N ARG A 181 17.49 12.57 -8.10
CA ARG A 181 18.77 13.22 -7.80
C ARG A 181 19.31 14.04 -8.98
N GLN A 182 19.13 13.57 -10.21
CA GLN A 182 19.50 14.32 -11.40
C GLN A 182 18.68 15.62 -11.52
N LEU A 183 17.35 15.55 -11.37
CA LEU A 183 16.47 16.71 -11.39
C LEU A 183 16.84 17.76 -10.31
N ALA A 184 17.18 17.29 -9.12
CA ALA A 184 17.63 18.17 -8.03
C ALA A 184 18.95 18.89 -8.38
N ARG A 185 19.91 18.17 -8.99
CA ARG A 185 21.18 18.77 -9.48
C ARG A 185 20.96 19.79 -10.60
N GLU A 186 19.90 19.62 -11.40
CA GLU A 186 19.46 20.59 -12.43
C GLU A 186 18.74 21.81 -11.81
N GLY A 187 18.65 21.90 -10.47
CA GLY A 187 18.04 23.01 -9.74
C GLY A 187 16.53 22.92 -9.56
N ARG A 188 15.90 21.80 -9.91
CA ARG A 188 14.49 21.53 -9.63
C ARG A 188 14.33 21.10 -8.18
N SER A 189 13.34 21.63 -7.49
CA SER A 189 13.02 21.21 -6.12
C SER A 189 12.01 20.08 -6.15
N ILE A 190 12.12 19.15 -5.19
CA ILE A 190 11.24 17.99 -5.11
C ILE A 190 10.62 17.95 -3.72
N LEU A 191 9.31 17.83 -3.67
CA LEU A 191 8.55 17.58 -2.46
C LEU A 191 8.10 16.11 -2.48
N TYR A 192 8.72 15.29 -1.65
CA TYR A 192 8.58 13.84 -1.64
C TYR A 192 7.76 13.41 -0.44
N ILE A 193 6.58 12.84 -0.69
CA ILE A 193 5.71 12.30 0.35
C ILE A 193 5.84 10.80 0.37
N SER A 194 6.24 10.24 1.50
CA SER A 194 6.30 8.81 1.75
C SER A 194 6.18 8.52 3.24
N HIS A 195 5.76 7.33 3.59
CA HIS A 195 5.82 6.80 4.94
C HIS A 195 6.98 5.79 5.11
N LYS A 196 7.72 5.49 4.03
CA LYS A 196 8.85 4.55 4.01
C LYS A 196 10.13 5.27 4.46
N LEU A 197 10.50 5.08 5.73
CA LEU A 197 11.61 5.81 6.36
C LEU A 197 12.96 5.56 5.68
N HIS A 198 13.20 4.34 5.19
CA HIS A 198 14.43 4.01 4.48
C HIS A 198 14.58 4.79 3.17
N GLU A 199 13.49 5.01 2.42
CA GLU A 199 13.49 5.81 1.20
C GLU A 199 13.83 7.26 1.48
N ILE A 200 13.20 7.84 2.51
CA ILE A 200 13.41 9.22 2.93
C ILE A 200 14.86 9.45 3.34
N ARG A 201 15.44 8.53 4.10
CA ARG A 201 16.84 8.60 4.51
C ARG A 201 17.82 8.42 3.35
N ALA A 202 17.47 7.61 2.35
CA ALA A 202 18.30 7.37 1.17
C ALA A 202 18.25 8.52 0.15
N LEU A 203 17.11 9.21 0.03
CA LEU A 203 16.87 10.17 -1.04
C LEU A 203 16.89 11.63 -0.58
N CYS A 204 16.25 11.95 0.56
CA CYS A 204 15.92 13.32 0.93
C CYS A 204 17.05 13.99 1.72
N THR A 205 17.20 15.32 1.53
CA THR A 205 18.20 16.14 2.21
C THR A 205 17.62 16.94 3.38
N ALA A 206 16.30 17.09 3.41
CA ALA A 206 15.55 17.71 4.51
C ALA A 206 14.20 17.01 4.67
N CYS A 207 13.63 17.10 5.86
CA CYS A 207 12.37 16.45 6.19
C CYS A 207 11.54 17.33 7.13
N THR A 208 10.26 17.49 6.82
CA THR A 208 9.24 18.05 7.71
C THR A 208 8.31 16.93 8.15
N VAL A 209 8.24 16.70 9.47
CA VAL A 209 7.38 15.66 10.05
C VAL A 209 6.07 16.30 10.51
N MET A 210 4.95 15.69 10.10
CA MET A 210 3.60 16.13 10.43
C MET A 210 2.87 15.10 11.28
N ARG A 211 2.12 15.58 12.28
CA ARG A 211 1.24 14.76 13.10
C ARG A 211 -0.01 15.56 13.48
N ALA A 212 -1.21 14.96 13.27
CA ALA A 212 -2.50 15.59 13.59
C ALA A 212 -2.65 17.03 13.06
N GLY A 213 -2.23 17.25 11.81
CA GLY A 213 -2.34 18.55 11.13
C GLY A 213 -1.25 19.57 11.49
N ARG A 214 -0.29 19.25 12.33
CA ARG A 214 0.78 20.15 12.78
C ARG A 214 2.17 19.63 12.44
N VAL A 215 3.14 20.53 12.30
CA VAL A 215 4.55 20.17 12.19
C VAL A 215 5.08 19.81 13.58
N THR A 216 5.66 18.62 13.72
CA THR A 216 6.25 18.12 14.97
C THR A 216 7.77 18.14 14.95
N GLY A 217 8.39 18.26 13.79
CA GLY A 217 9.84 18.36 13.66
C GLY A 217 10.27 18.70 12.23
N VAL A 218 11.44 19.30 12.13
CA VAL A 218 12.18 19.52 10.88
C VAL A 218 13.59 19.04 11.10
N CYS A 219 14.11 18.15 10.23
CA CYS A 219 15.43 17.53 10.41
C CYS A 219 16.07 17.17 9.07
N ASP A 220 17.36 16.83 9.10
CA ASP A 220 18.04 16.11 8.02
C ASP A 220 17.83 14.61 8.26
N PRO A 221 17.03 13.91 7.43
CA PRO A 221 16.69 12.51 7.66
C PRO A 221 17.90 11.57 7.58
N ARG A 222 18.99 11.97 6.96
CA ARG A 222 20.24 11.19 6.87
C ARG A 222 20.96 11.08 8.21
N GLN A 223 20.71 12.03 9.11
CA GLN A 223 21.28 12.06 10.46
C GLN A 223 20.37 11.39 11.50
N GLU A 224 19.13 11.07 11.12
CA GLU A 224 18.14 10.46 11.99
C GLU A 224 18.14 8.93 11.89
N THR A 225 17.66 8.26 12.94
CA THR A 225 17.37 6.82 12.92
C THR A 225 15.91 6.59 12.52
N ASN A 226 15.57 5.37 12.09
CA ASN A 226 14.16 5.01 11.85
C ASN A 226 13.33 5.16 13.14
N ALA A 227 13.91 4.87 14.30
CA ALA A 227 13.25 5.01 15.60
C ALA A 227 12.95 6.47 15.94
N SER A 228 13.91 7.40 15.72
CA SER A 228 13.71 8.83 15.99
C SER A 228 12.67 9.44 15.06
N LEU A 229 12.72 9.11 13.75
CA LEU A 229 11.70 9.56 12.79
C LEU A 229 10.31 9.00 13.15
N SER A 230 10.22 7.71 13.50
CA SER A 230 8.95 7.11 13.97
C SER A 230 8.42 7.80 15.21
N GLN A 231 9.28 8.13 16.17
CA GLN A 231 8.88 8.85 17.38
C GLN A 231 8.32 10.24 17.08
N LEU A 232 8.91 10.98 16.12
CA LEU A 232 8.38 12.27 15.67
C LEU A 232 7.01 12.13 15.00
N MET A 233 6.80 11.04 14.25
CA MET A 233 5.54 10.76 13.54
C MET A 233 4.41 10.35 14.49
N ILE A 234 4.70 9.40 15.40
CA ILE A 234 3.69 8.72 16.24
C ILE A 234 3.59 9.39 17.60
N GLY A 235 4.71 9.93 18.11
CA GLY A 235 4.83 10.49 19.48
C GLY A 235 5.15 9.46 20.55
N SER A 236 5.30 8.19 20.20
CA SER A 236 5.75 7.09 21.04
C SER A 236 6.65 6.16 20.24
N MET A 237 7.53 5.43 20.92
CA MET A 237 8.31 4.37 20.27
C MET A 237 7.35 3.27 19.81
N PRO A 238 7.43 2.81 18.54
CA PRO A 238 6.71 1.62 18.13
C PRO A 238 7.21 0.42 18.95
N PRO A 239 6.31 -0.53 19.29
CA PRO A 239 6.74 -1.74 19.98
C PRO A 239 7.72 -2.52 19.11
N GLU A 240 8.84 -2.98 19.70
CA GLU A 240 9.76 -3.88 19.03
C GLU A 240 9.05 -5.22 18.78
N LEU A 241 9.07 -5.68 17.54
CA LEU A 241 8.55 -6.99 17.18
C LEU A 241 9.52 -8.06 17.69
N GLN A 242 9.11 -8.80 18.70
CA GLN A 242 9.86 -9.97 19.16
C GLN A 242 9.53 -11.16 18.25
N VAL A 243 10.37 -11.37 17.25
CA VAL A 243 10.26 -12.56 16.39
C VAL A 243 10.91 -13.72 17.11
N ARG A 244 10.11 -14.67 17.57
CA ARG A 244 10.60 -15.94 18.16
C ARG A 244 10.98 -16.90 17.05
N ALA A 245 11.99 -17.77 17.32
CA ALA A 245 12.29 -18.89 16.44
C ALA A 245 11.03 -19.76 16.31
N TYR A 246 10.59 -20.02 15.08
CA TYR A 246 9.42 -20.83 14.84
C TYR A 246 9.80 -22.33 14.74
N GLN A 247 8.89 -23.19 15.20
CA GLN A 247 8.97 -24.62 14.99
C GLN A 247 7.77 -25.03 14.11
N PRO A 248 8.01 -25.42 12.85
CA PRO A 248 6.90 -25.73 11.94
C PRO A 248 6.16 -26.99 12.40
N GLY A 249 4.85 -26.84 12.58
CA GLY A 249 3.94 -27.95 12.82
C GLY A 249 3.56 -28.70 11.53
N PRO A 250 2.48 -29.49 11.55
CA PRO A 250 1.96 -30.19 10.37
C PRO A 250 1.47 -29.15 9.32
N ALA A 251 1.43 -29.58 8.04
CA ALA A 251 0.86 -28.78 6.98
C ALA A 251 -0.64 -28.55 7.22
N VAL A 252 -1.06 -27.29 7.20
CA VAL A 252 -2.46 -26.87 7.31
C VAL A 252 -3.03 -26.57 5.94
N LEU A 253 -2.31 -25.80 5.11
CA LEU A 253 -2.64 -25.56 3.71
C LEU A 253 -1.64 -26.28 2.82
N SER A 254 -2.12 -27.00 1.83
CA SER A 254 -1.31 -27.58 0.74
C SER A 254 -1.97 -27.28 -0.59
N VAL A 255 -1.23 -26.70 -1.51
CA VAL A 255 -1.63 -26.40 -2.89
C VAL A 255 -0.63 -27.08 -3.82
N HIS A 256 -1.14 -27.87 -4.78
CA HIS A 256 -0.36 -28.65 -5.71
C HIS A 256 -0.78 -28.36 -7.15
N ASP A 257 0.15 -27.91 -7.97
CA ASP A 257 -0.01 -27.63 -9.40
C ASP A 257 -1.33 -26.90 -9.75
N LEU A 258 -1.72 -25.92 -8.93
CA LEU A 258 -2.95 -25.16 -9.13
C LEU A 258 -2.85 -24.36 -10.42
N ARG A 259 -3.74 -24.65 -11.37
CA ARG A 259 -3.88 -23.99 -12.66
C ARG A 259 -5.30 -23.48 -12.79
N LEU A 260 -5.44 -22.20 -13.10
CA LEU A 260 -6.73 -21.55 -13.36
C LEU A 260 -6.54 -20.51 -14.45
N GLU A 261 -7.38 -20.56 -15.46
CA GLU A 261 -7.49 -19.48 -16.42
C GLU A 261 -8.22 -18.29 -15.79
N ALA A 262 -7.75 -17.09 -16.06
CA ALA A 262 -8.38 -15.88 -15.58
C ALA A 262 -9.79 -15.75 -16.18
N ASP A 263 -10.74 -15.34 -15.35
CA ASP A 263 -12.14 -15.10 -15.79
C ASP A 263 -12.31 -13.70 -16.38
N ASP A 264 -11.42 -12.79 -16.01
CA ASP A 264 -11.34 -11.42 -16.49
C ASP A 264 -10.35 -11.35 -17.69
N PRO A 265 -10.69 -10.72 -18.82
CA PRO A 265 -9.77 -10.51 -19.93
C PRO A 265 -8.44 -9.82 -19.57
N PHE A 266 -8.42 -9.08 -18.47
CA PHE A 266 -7.23 -8.42 -17.91
C PHE A 266 -6.62 -9.15 -16.71
N GLY A 267 -7.19 -10.30 -16.33
CA GLY A 267 -6.70 -11.16 -15.25
C GLY A 267 -5.44 -11.93 -15.65
N VAL A 268 -4.84 -12.60 -14.68
CA VAL A 268 -3.61 -13.37 -14.83
C VAL A 268 -3.89 -14.85 -14.57
N ASP A 269 -3.57 -15.71 -15.54
CA ASP A 269 -3.67 -17.16 -15.38
C ASP A 269 -2.74 -17.66 -14.30
N LEU A 270 -3.22 -18.54 -13.42
CA LEU A 270 -2.38 -19.27 -12.46
C LEU A 270 -1.71 -20.46 -13.14
N LYS A 271 -0.37 -20.52 -13.08
CA LYS A 271 0.44 -21.42 -13.88
C LYS A 271 1.21 -22.44 -13.02
N GLY A 272 0.48 -23.37 -12.40
CA GLY A 272 1.10 -24.44 -11.62
C GLY A 272 1.62 -24.00 -10.25
N ILE A 273 0.76 -23.36 -9.47
CA ILE A 273 1.10 -22.87 -8.12
C ILE A 273 1.30 -24.05 -7.17
N ASN A 274 2.43 -24.04 -6.49
CA ASN A 274 2.74 -24.95 -5.39
C ASN A 274 3.01 -24.13 -4.12
N LEU A 275 2.21 -24.35 -3.07
CA LEU A 275 2.29 -23.59 -1.82
C LEU A 275 1.97 -24.52 -0.64
N GLN A 276 2.72 -24.37 0.43
CA GLN A 276 2.43 -25.04 1.69
C GLN A 276 2.55 -24.06 2.85
N VAL A 277 1.57 -24.05 3.76
CA VAL A 277 1.61 -23.28 5.01
C VAL A 277 1.39 -24.25 6.18
N ARG A 278 2.25 -24.18 7.19
CA ARG A 278 2.24 -25.08 8.34
C ARG A 278 1.66 -24.42 9.57
N ALA A 279 1.20 -25.22 10.52
CA ALA A 279 0.77 -24.72 11.83
C ALA A 279 1.94 -24.00 12.52
N GLY A 280 1.67 -22.84 13.11
CA GLY A 280 2.68 -22.02 13.76
C GLY A 280 3.68 -21.35 12.80
N GLU A 281 3.30 -21.15 11.55
CA GLU A 281 4.14 -20.54 10.52
C GLU A 281 3.46 -19.33 9.89
N VAL A 282 4.25 -18.29 9.59
CA VAL A 282 3.87 -17.21 8.68
C VAL A 282 4.56 -17.40 7.34
N VAL A 283 3.78 -17.60 6.29
CA VAL A 283 4.28 -17.59 4.90
C VAL A 283 3.89 -16.29 4.24
N GLY A 284 4.87 -15.58 3.68
CA GLY A 284 4.67 -14.37 2.91
C GLY A 284 4.62 -14.62 1.42
N ILE A 285 3.78 -13.92 0.69
CA ILE A 285 3.82 -13.82 -0.77
C ILE A 285 4.05 -12.37 -1.14
N ALA A 286 5.23 -12.07 -1.69
CA ALA A 286 5.58 -10.79 -2.25
C ALA A 286 5.20 -10.74 -3.74
N GLY A 287 4.93 -9.56 -4.26
CA GLY A 287 4.69 -9.35 -5.69
C GLY A 287 4.09 -7.98 -5.95
N VAL A 288 4.30 -7.46 -7.15
CA VAL A 288 3.65 -6.23 -7.60
C VAL A 288 2.22 -6.57 -8.04
N SER A 289 1.27 -5.68 -7.76
CA SER A 289 -0.13 -5.85 -8.17
C SER A 289 -0.29 -6.25 -9.64
N GLY A 290 -1.28 -7.09 -9.93
CA GLY A 290 -1.53 -7.57 -11.30
C GLY A 290 -0.65 -8.75 -11.72
N ASN A 291 -0.01 -9.45 -10.79
CA ASN A 291 0.82 -10.64 -11.08
C ASN A 291 0.15 -11.97 -10.73
N GLY A 292 -1.15 -11.99 -10.43
CA GLY A 292 -1.92 -13.20 -10.14
C GLY A 292 -2.26 -13.38 -8.64
N GLN A 293 -1.87 -12.45 -7.77
CA GLN A 293 -2.17 -12.51 -6.34
C GLN A 293 -3.68 -12.52 -6.08
N ARG A 294 -4.45 -11.71 -6.82
CA ARG A 294 -5.91 -11.63 -6.73
C ARG A 294 -6.55 -12.97 -7.09
N GLU A 295 -6.15 -13.55 -8.19
CA GLU A 295 -6.66 -14.83 -8.69
C GLU A 295 -6.31 -15.97 -7.71
N LEU A 296 -5.11 -15.98 -7.16
CA LEU A 296 -4.72 -16.93 -6.11
C LEU A 296 -5.58 -16.76 -4.85
N LEU A 297 -5.82 -15.52 -4.41
CA LEU A 297 -6.64 -15.25 -3.24
C LEU A 297 -8.11 -15.64 -3.46
N PHE A 298 -8.67 -15.44 -4.66
CA PHE A 298 -10.02 -15.91 -5.02
C PHE A 298 -10.11 -17.44 -4.99
N ALA A 299 -9.11 -18.13 -5.55
CA ALA A 299 -9.03 -19.58 -5.49
C ALA A 299 -8.91 -20.08 -4.05
N LEU A 300 -8.08 -19.45 -3.20
CA LEU A 300 -7.87 -19.86 -1.80
C LEU A 300 -9.06 -19.49 -0.88
N SER A 301 -9.76 -18.39 -1.12
CA SER A 301 -10.93 -17.98 -0.32
C SER A 301 -12.20 -18.77 -0.66
N GLY A 302 -12.25 -19.37 -1.85
CA GLY A 302 -13.43 -20.07 -2.38
C GLY A 302 -14.41 -19.17 -3.13
N GLU A 303 -14.00 -17.94 -3.45
CA GLU A 303 -14.73 -17.07 -4.37
C GLU A 303 -14.63 -17.57 -5.81
N ASP A 304 -13.51 -18.20 -6.17
CA ASP A 304 -13.36 -19.03 -7.37
C ASP A 304 -13.29 -20.50 -6.96
N THR A 305 -14.25 -21.31 -7.41
CA THR A 305 -14.39 -22.74 -7.11
C THR A 305 -14.10 -23.63 -8.31
N ARG A 306 -13.51 -23.10 -9.40
CA ARG A 306 -13.20 -23.86 -10.64
C ARG A 306 -11.95 -24.74 -10.53
N ALA A 307 -11.16 -24.58 -9.47
CA ALA A 307 -9.98 -25.40 -9.23
C ALA A 307 -10.33 -26.89 -9.08
N ALA A 308 -9.42 -27.80 -9.47
CA ALA A 308 -9.62 -29.22 -9.23
C ALA A 308 -9.75 -29.51 -7.72
N ALA A 309 -10.62 -30.45 -7.36
CA ALA A 309 -10.99 -30.70 -5.97
C ALA A 309 -9.80 -30.95 -5.05
N ASP A 310 -8.81 -31.69 -5.54
CA ASP A 310 -7.60 -32.16 -4.83
C ASP A 310 -6.38 -31.25 -5.01
N SER A 311 -6.47 -30.24 -5.90
CA SER A 311 -5.38 -29.28 -6.10
C SER A 311 -5.09 -28.42 -4.86
N MET A 312 -6.06 -28.31 -3.96
CA MET A 312 -5.93 -27.58 -2.70
C MET A 312 -6.51 -28.40 -1.54
N GLN A 313 -5.77 -28.45 -0.43
CA GLN A 313 -6.19 -29.17 0.78
C GLN A 313 -6.03 -28.27 2.02
N LEU A 314 -7.01 -28.33 2.92
CA LEU A 314 -6.97 -27.72 4.24
C LEU A 314 -7.02 -28.82 5.30
N SER A 315 -5.94 -29.02 6.06
CA SER A 315 -5.81 -30.08 7.08
C SER A 315 -6.27 -31.45 6.53
N ALA A 316 -5.77 -31.83 5.34
CA ALA A 316 -6.10 -33.07 4.62
C ALA A 316 -7.53 -33.16 4.02
N HIS A 317 -8.34 -32.10 4.09
CA HIS A 317 -9.64 -32.03 3.40
C HIS A 317 -9.46 -31.32 2.05
N ALA A 318 -9.85 -31.99 0.96
CA ALA A 318 -9.89 -31.37 -0.37
C ALA A 318 -10.84 -30.16 -0.36
N MET A 319 -10.37 -29.02 -0.89
CA MET A 319 -11.16 -27.78 -0.80
C MET A 319 -11.34 -27.04 -2.14
N GLY A 320 -10.84 -27.57 -3.26
CA GLY A 320 -10.86 -26.89 -4.55
C GLY A 320 -12.26 -26.41 -4.96
N HIS A 321 -13.31 -27.21 -4.74
CA HIS A 321 -14.71 -26.88 -5.07
C HIS A 321 -15.53 -26.27 -3.93
N LEU A 322 -14.94 -26.09 -2.74
CA LEU A 322 -15.66 -25.57 -1.59
C LEU A 322 -15.85 -24.05 -1.72
N ASN A 323 -17.04 -23.58 -1.37
CA ASN A 323 -17.36 -22.16 -1.29
C ASN A 323 -16.76 -21.51 -0.01
N PRO A 324 -16.78 -20.17 0.14
CA PRO A 324 -16.19 -19.50 1.30
C PRO A 324 -16.71 -19.96 2.66
N GLN A 325 -18.01 -20.25 2.77
CA GLN A 325 -18.62 -20.73 4.01
C GLN A 325 -18.07 -22.11 4.39
N GLN A 326 -18.05 -23.05 3.46
CA GLN A 326 -17.54 -24.41 3.70
C GLN A 326 -16.06 -24.41 4.10
N ARG A 327 -15.24 -23.52 3.51
CA ARG A 327 -13.84 -23.34 3.91
C ARG A 327 -13.71 -22.73 5.30
N ARG A 328 -14.61 -21.81 5.64
CA ARG A 328 -14.68 -21.23 6.99
C ARG A 328 -15.01 -22.28 8.03
N ASP A 329 -15.94 -23.20 7.74
CA ASP A 329 -16.32 -24.29 8.62
C ASP A 329 -15.14 -25.26 8.86
N LEU A 330 -14.19 -25.38 7.93
CA LEU A 330 -12.95 -26.12 8.09
C LEU A 330 -11.89 -25.35 8.91
N GLY A 331 -12.09 -24.05 9.16
CA GLY A 331 -11.22 -23.17 9.92
C GLY A 331 -10.33 -22.25 9.09
N LEU A 332 -10.66 -22.03 7.79
CA LEU A 332 -10.00 -21.01 6.97
C LEU A 332 -10.71 -19.67 7.15
N HIS A 333 -9.97 -18.66 7.53
CA HIS A 333 -10.44 -17.30 7.64
C HIS A 333 -9.67 -16.37 6.70
N PHE A 334 -10.34 -15.35 6.16
CA PHE A 334 -9.78 -14.48 5.15
C PHE A 334 -10.06 -13.00 5.42
N VAL A 335 -9.00 -12.19 5.35
CA VAL A 335 -9.10 -10.72 5.38
C VAL A 335 -8.70 -10.20 3.99
N PRO A 336 -9.66 -9.72 3.18
CA PRO A 336 -9.37 -9.20 1.85
C PRO A 336 -8.70 -7.81 1.92
N GLU A 337 -8.12 -7.40 0.81
CA GLU A 337 -7.56 -6.06 0.62
C GLU A 337 -8.67 -5.00 0.60
N GLU A 338 -9.78 -5.27 -0.11
CA GLU A 338 -10.92 -4.38 -0.21
C GLU A 338 -11.74 -4.42 1.08
N ARG A 339 -11.54 -3.42 1.93
CA ARG A 339 -12.17 -3.33 3.25
C ARG A 339 -13.67 -3.13 3.18
N LEU A 340 -14.13 -2.21 2.32
CA LEU A 340 -15.56 -1.94 2.08
C LEU A 340 -16.00 -2.63 0.80
N GLY A 341 -17.17 -3.26 0.85
CA GLY A 341 -17.74 -4.04 -0.25
C GLY A 341 -17.41 -5.53 -0.14
N ARG A 342 -16.16 -5.91 0.14
CA ARG A 342 -15.73 -7.32 0.27
C ARG A 342 -15.45 -7.70 1.73
N GLY A 343 -14.65 -6.93 2.44
CA GLY A 343 -14.32 -7.19 3.85
C GLY A 343 -15.46 -6.85 4.81
N ALA A 344 -16.17 -5.77 4.54
CA ALA A 344 -17.33 -5.31 5.31
C ALA A 344 -18.37 -4.69 4.40
N VAL A 345 -19.65 -4.84 4.78
CA VAL A 345 -20.77 -4.15 4.15
C VAL A 345 -20.87 -2.73 4.72
N PRO A 346 -20.70 -1.68 3.89
CA PRO A 346 -20.57 -0.29 4.36
C PRO A 346 -21.73 0.22 5.21
N SER A 347 -22.96 -0.18 4.85
CA SER A 347 -24.23 0.24 5.49
C SER A 347 -24.61 -0.55 6.73
N LEU A 348 -23.87 -1.61 7.06
CA LEU A 348 -24.10 -2.40 8.27
C LEU A 348 -23.25 -1.89 9.43
N SER A 349 -23.75 -2.07 10.66
CA SER A 349 -22.98 -1.81 11.87
C SER A 349 -21.82 -2.78 12.04
N LEU A 350 -20.86 -2.48 12.91
CA LEU A 350 -19.75 -3.39 13.22
C LEU A 350 -20.26 -4.72 13.79
N ALA A 351 -21.26 -4.68 14.67
CA ALA A 351 -21.90 -5.88 15.19
C ALA A 351 -22.57 -6.71 14.07
N GLN A 352 -23.27 -6.08 13.14
CA GLN A 352 -23.86 -6.78 12.00
C GLN A 352 -22.80 -7.34 11.04
N ASN A 353 -21.70 -6.61 10.81
CA ASN A 353 -20.58 -7.12 10.03
C ASN A 353 -19.87 -8.32 10.71
N LEU A 354 -19.87 -8.39 12.03
CA LEU A 354 -19.37 -9.56 12.76
C LEU A 354 -20.25 -10.81 12.48
N LEU A 355 -21.58 -10.63 12.38
CA LEU A 355 -22.52 -11.72 12.08
C LEU A 355 -22.20 -12.41 10.75
N LEU A 356 -21.78 -11.65 9.72
CA LEU A 356 -21.52 -12.21 8.38
C LEU A 356 -20.46 -13.32 8.36
N THR A 357 -19.58 -13.33 9.35
CA THR A 357 -18.48 -14.31 9.44
C THR A 357 -18.56 -15.23 10.66
N ARG A 358 -19.57 -15.04 11.53
CA ARG A 358 -19.73 -15.76 12.80
C ARG A 358 -21.18 -16.15 13.11
N HIS A 359 -22.01 -16.38 12.10
CA HIS A 359 -23.42 -16.68 12.31
C HIS A 359 -23.66 -17.90 13.21
N ASP A 360 -22.84 -18.95 13.09
CA ASP A 360 -22.95 -20.17 13.90
C ASP A 360 -22.61 -19.93 15.37
N ALA A 361 -21.62 -19.07 15.64
CA ALA A 361 -21.19 -18.75 16.99
C ALA A 361 -22.17 -17.84 17.74
N VAL A 362 -23.07 -17.15 17.05
CA VAL A 362 -24.07 -16.27 17.63
C VAL A 362 -25.50 -16.80 17.51
N ALA A 363 -25.68 -17.98 16.92
CA ALA A 363 -26.96 -18.67 16.95
C ALA A 363 -27.39 -18.97 18.39
N SER A 364 -28.66 -18.75 18.68
CA SER A 364 -29.21 -19.08 19.99
C SER A 364 -29.14 -20.58 20.26
N GLN A 365 -28.83 -20.98 21.49
CA GLN A 365 -28.79 -22.40 21.86
C GLN A 365 -30.20 -22.99 22.05
N GLY A 366 -30.35 -24.30 21.85
CA GLY A 366 -31.61 -25.04 22.03
C GLY A 366 -32.65 -24.81 20.93
N LEU A 367 -33.93 -24.89 21.28
CA LEU A 367 -35.05 -24.73 20.34
C LEU A 367 -35.01 -23.39 19.59
N ALA A 368 -34.59 -22.32 20.23
CA ALA A 368 -34.47 -21.00 19.62
C ALA A 368 -33.42 -20.96 18.51
N GLY A 369 -32.27 -21.70 18.65
CA GLY A 369 -31.26 -21.84 17.59
C GLY A 369 -31.75 -22.65 16.40
N VAL A 370 -32.55 -23.70 16.62
CA VAL A 370 -33.18 -24.47 15.56
C VAL A 370 -34.19 -23.64 14.74
N LEU A 371 -34.80 -22.61 15.38
CA LEU A 371 -35.68 -21.64 14.74
C LEU A 371 -34.94 -20.46 14.08
N GLY A 372 -33.59 -20.47 14.07
CA GLY A 372 -32.78 -19.44 13.43
C GLY A 372 -32.70 -18.11 14.22
N TRP A 373 -32.97 -18.13 15.52
CA TRP A 373 -32.91 -16.91 16.34
C TRP A 373 -31.45 -16.56 16.68
N LEU A 374 -31.10 -15.30 16.53
CA LEU A 374 -29.78 -14.76 16.80
C LEU A 374 -29.74 -14.07 18.17
N ASN A 375 -28.65 -14.24 18.91
CA ASN A 375 -28.42 -13.52 20.14
C ASN A 375 -27.71 -12.17 19.86
N LEU A 376 -28.50 -11.13 19.62
CA LEU A 376 -27.98 -9.79 19.28
C LEU A 376 -27.11 -9.18 20.43
N LYS A 377 -27.40 -9.52 21.69
CA LYS A 377 -26.59 -9.04 22.82
C LYS A 377 -25.18 -9.62 22.79
N THR A 378 -25.08 -10.93 22.52
CA THR A 378 -23.78 -11.61 22.35
C THR A 378 -23.00 -10.97 21.21
N LEU A 379 -23.66 -10.66 20.11
CA LEU A 379 -23.05 -10.02 18.94
C LEU A 379 -22.46 -8.63 19.30
N GLN A 380 -23.25 -7.80 19.99
CA GLN A 380 -22.81 -6.49 20.45
C GLN A 380 -21.64 -6.58 21.42
N THR A 381 -21.69 -7.52 22.38
CA THR A 381 -20.60 -7.75 23.32
C THR A 381 -19.32 -8.16 22.61
N GLN A 382 -19.36 -9.15 21.72
CA GLN A 382 -18.20 -9.58 20.95
C GLN A 382 -17.62 -8.46 20.08
N ALA A 383 -18.46 -7.65 19.44
CA ALA A 383 -18.01 -6.50 18.66
C ALA A 383 -17.35 -5.44 19.56
N ALA A 384 -17.89 -5.20 20.77
CA ALA A 384 -17.28 -4.30 21.74
C ALA A 384 -15.91 -4.81 22.23
N ASP A 385 -15.79 -6.11 22.46
CA ASP A 385 -14.53 -6.75 22.87
C ASP A 385 -13.46 -6.60 21.79
N ILE A 386 -13.80 -6.81 20.51
CA ILE A 386 -12.90 -6.59 19.38
C ILE A 386 -12.50 -5.11 19.31
N ILE A 387 -13.44 -4.19 19.40
CA ILE A 387 -13.19 -2.74 19.41
C ILE A 387 -12.19 -2.37 20.51
N ALA A 388 -12.37 -2.88 21.71
CA ALA A 388 -11.50 -2.61 22.84
C ALA A 388 -10.11 -3.26 22.69
N LYS A 389 -10.06 -4.55 22.36
CA LYS A 389 -8.82 -5.34 22.26
C LYS A 389 -7.89 -4.81 21.16
N TYR A 390 -8.45 -4.47 19.99
CA TYR A 390 -7.67 -3.97 18.84
C TYR A 390 -7.62 -2.44 18.77
N LYS A 391 -8.09 -1.75 19.82
CA LYS A 391 -8.07 -0.28 19.95
C LYS A 391 -8.66 0.41 18.71
N VAL A 392 -9.83 -0.07 18.27
CA VAL A 392 -10.57 0.50 17.14
C VAL A 392 -11.22 1.80 17.56
N LYS A 393 -10.91 2.90 16.90
CA LYS A 393 -11.60 4.18 17.13
C LYS A 393 -12.93 4.16 16.39
N ALA A 394 -14.01 3.82 17.10
CA ALA A 394 -15.37 3.76 16.59
C ALA A 394 -16.34 4.27 17.66
N GLY A 395 -17.53 4.69 17.24
CA GLY A 395 -18.63 5.11 18.13
C GLY A 395 -19.33 3.94 18.85
N GLY A 396 -18.72 2.74 18.89
CA GLY A 396 -19.25 1.53 19.50
C GLY A 396 -19.66 0.46 18.46
N PRO A 397 -20.24 -0.67 18.92
CA PRO A 397 -20.65 -1.79 18.06
C PRO A 397 -21.70 -1.43 17.01
N ASP A 398 -22.50 -0.39 17.26
CA ASP A 398 -23.55 0.08 16.35
C ASP A 398 -23.05 1.08 15.30
N ALA A 399 -21.78 1.48 15.36
CA ALA A 399 -21.17 2.34 14.34
C ALA A 399 -21.18 1.64 12.96
N MET A 400 -21.60 2.35 11.92
CA MET A 400 -21.55 1.84 10.54
C MET A 400 -20.11 1.63 10.08
N ALA A 401 -19.84 0.56 9.33
CA ALA A 401 -18.51 0.29 8.80
C ALA A 401 -17.98 1.45 7.94
N SER A 402 -18.84 2.11 7.15
CA SER A 402 -18.51 3.28 6.34
C SER A 402 -18.12 4.53 7.14
N SER A 403 -18.42 4.59 8.45
CA SER A 403 -18.08 5.73 9.31
C SER A 403 -16.65 5.66 9.85
N LEU A 404 -15.97 4.51 9.71
CA LEU A 404 -14.61 4.32 10.22
C LEU A 404 -13.57 4.78 9.18
N SER A 405 -12.44 5.27 9.69
CA SER A 405 -11.26 5.43 8.84
C SER A 405 -10.74 4.06 8.38
N GLY A 406 -10.09 4.02 7.21
CA GLY A 406 -9.56 2.77 6.65
C GLY A 406 -8.73 1.95 7.64
N GLY A 407 -7.85 2.59 8.42
CA GLY A 407 -7.03 1.90 9.43
C GLY A 407 -7.84 1.34 10.61
N ASN A 408 -8.90 2.03 11.04
CA ASN A 408 -9.76 1.50 12.11
C ASN A 408 -10.64 0.35 11.61
N LEU A 409 -11.13 0.43 10.37
CA LEU A 409 -11.85 -0.67 9.76
C LEU A 409 -10.95 -1.90 9.59
N GLN A 410 -9.69 -1.71 9.15
CA GLN A 410 -8.71 -2.80 9.03
C GLN A 410 -8.46 -3.50 10.36
N LYS A 411 -8.24 -2.74 11.44
CA LYS A 411 -8.08 -3.32 12.78
C LYS A 411 -9.31 -4.13 13.21
N PHE A 412 -10.50 -3.65 12.91
CA PHE A 412 -11.73 -4.39 13.20
C PHE A 412 -11.83 -5.68 12.37
N LEU A 413 -11.56 -5.65 11.06
CA LEU A 413 -11.61 -6.82 10.18
C LEU A 413 -10.60 -7.88 10.57
N VAL A 414 -9.34 -7.49 10.81
CA VAL A 414 -8.30 -8.40 11.28
C VAL A 414 -8.69 -8.99 12.64
N GLY A 415 -9.11 -8.16 13.60
CA GLY A 415 -9.58 -8.61 14.91
C GLY A 415 -10.76 -9.57 14.81
N ARG A 416 -11.74 -9.29 13.93
CA ARG A 416 -12.89 -10.15 13.69
C ARG A 416 -12.48 -11.58 13.29
N GLU A 417 -11.57 -11.70 12.34
CA GLU A 417 -11.14 -13.01 11.84
C GLU A 417 -10.20 -13.73 12.84
N MET A 418 -9.35 -12.98 13.54
CA MET A 418 -8.45 -13.57 14.54
C MET A 418 -9.19 -14.11 15.77
N GLU A 419 -10.22 -13.40 16.25
CA GLU A 419 -11.04 -13.85 17.40
C GLU A 419 -11.92 -15.06 17.08
N ALA A 420 -11.98 -15.49 15.82
CA ALA A 420 -12.62 -16.73 15.42
C ALA A 420 -11.75 -17.98 15.65
N SER A 421 -10.53 -17.83 16.17
CA SER A 421 -9.56 -18.92 16.40
C SER A 421 -9.29 -19.76 15.12
N PRO A 422 -8.84 -19.12 14.03
CA PRO A 422 -8.63 -19.79 12.76
C PRO A 422 -7.54 -20.86 12.84
N LYS A 423 -7.68 -21.95 12.05
CA LYS A 423 -6.57 -22.88 11.77
C LYS A 423 -5.62 -22.30 10.72
N LEU A 424 -6.22 -21.61 9.73
CA LEU A 424 -5.52 -20.87 8.69
C LEU A 424 -6.12 -19.46 8.59
N LEU A 425 -5.29 -18.44 8.74
CA LEU A 425 -5.64 -17.05 8.45
C LEU A 425 -4.89 -16.61 7.20
N ILE A 426 -5.65 -16.19 6.18
CA ILE A 426 -5.13 -15.54 4.98
C ILE A 426 -5.40 -14.04 5.09
N VAL A 427 -4.38 -13.21 4.94
CA VAL A 427 -4.53 -11.75 5.01
C VAL A 427 -3.87 -11.11 3.79
N SER A 428 -4.66 -10.34 3.05
CA SER A 428 -4.16 -9.51 1.96
C SER A 428 -3.92 -8.10 2.45
N GLN A 429 -2.72 -7.55 2.18
CA GLN A 429 -2.33 -6.17 2.48
C GLN A 429 -2.67 -5.75 3.93
N PRO A 430 -2.18 -6.47 4.96
CA PRO A 430 -2.65 -6.29 6.35
C PRO A 430 -2.47 -4.88 6.89
N THR A 431 -1.42 -4.17 6.47
CA THR A 431 -1.12 -2.82 6.98
C THR A 431 -1.29 -1.71 5.95
N TRP A 432 -1.78 -2.05 4.74
CA TRP A 432 -1.96 -1.05 3.69
C TRP A 432 -2.90 0.08 4.12
N GLY A 433 -2.44 1.32 3.97
CA GLY A 433 -3.24 2.50 4.28
C GLY A 433 -3.64 2.66 5.76
N VAL A 434 -2.93 2.00 6.69
CA VAL A 434 -3.06 2.23 8.13
C VAL A 434 -1.89 3.07 8.66
N ASP A 435 -2.05 3.67 9.83
CA ASP A 435 -0.96 4.39 10.49
C ASP A 435 0.09 3.42 11.05
N VAL A 436 1.33 3.91 11.27
CA VAL A 436 2.46 3.09 11.73
C VAL A 436 2.17 2.38 13.05
N GLY A 437 1.45 3.05 13.96
CA GLY A 437 1.07 2.47 15.25
C GLY A 437 0.06 1.33 15.09
N ALA A 438 -0.94 1.49 14.22
CA ALA A 438 -1.89 0.44 13.89
C ALA A 438 -1.21 -0.72 13.14
N ALA A 439 -0.30 -0.43 12.21
CA ALA A 439 0.48 -1.44 11.50
C ALA A 439 1.29 -2.32 12.46
N ALA A 440 2.01 -1.69 13.42
CA ALA A 440 2.76 -2.42 14.44
C ALA A 440 1.85 -3.33 15.30
N GLN A 441 0.64 -2.85 15.67
CA GLN A 441 -0.33 -3.65 16.43
C GLN A 441 -0.83 -4.85 15.62
N ILE A 442 -1.17 -4.66 14.34
CA ILE A 442 -1.62 -5.75 13.45
C ILE A 442 -0.52 -6.79 13.29
N ARG A 443 0.73 -6.37 13.02
CA ARG A 443 1.88 -7.28 12.89
C ARG A 443 2.13 -8.07 14.17
N ALA A 444 2.12 -7.41 15.33
CA ALA A 444 2.26 -8.09 16.61
C ALA A 444 1.13 -9.10 16.86
N ALA A 445 -0.10 -8.78 16.48
CA ALA A 445 -1.24 -9.68 16.62
C ALA A 445 -1.13 -10.91 15.70
N LEU A 446 -0.67 -10.74 14.44
CA LEU A 446 -0.42 -11.85 13.51
C LEU A 446 0.67 -12.79 14.03
N LEU A 447 1.78 -12.25 14.56
CA LEU A 447 2.83 -13.06 15.19
C LEU A 447 2.33 -13.80 16.44
N ALA A 448 1.52 -13.15 17.27
CA ALA A 448 0.92 -13.82 18.43
C ALA A 448 -0.04 -14.97 18.02
N LEU A 449 -0.78 -14.80 16.92
CA LEU A 449 -1.64 -15.85 16.37
C LEU A 449 -0.83 -17.03 15.84
N ARG A 450 0.29 -16.76 15.13
CA ARG A 450 1.27 -17.77 14.71
C ARG A 450 1.80 -18.55 15.92
N ASP A 451 2.25 -17.83 16.96
CA ASP A 451 2.82 -18.42 18.18
C ASP A 451 1.80 -19.28 18.94
N ALA A 452 0.50 -19.00 18.75
CA ALA A 452 -0.60 -19.85 19.25
C ALA A 452 -0.87 -21.09 18.37
N GLY A 453 -0.09 -21.31 17.30
CA GLY A 453 -0.18 -22.49 16.44
C GLY A 453 -1.02 -22.30 15.17
N CYS A 454 -1.55 -21.12 14.89
CA CYS A 454 -2.27 -20.84 13.64
C CYS A 454 -1.30 -20.79 12.46
N ALA A 455 -1.71 -21.34 11.31
CA ALA A 455 -1.06 -21.09 10.03
C ALA A 455 -1.46 -19.72 9.50
N VAL A 456 -0.52 -18.91 9.07
CA VAL A 456 -0.79 -17.55 8.56
C VAL A 456 -0.19 -17.40 7.17
N LEU A 457 -1.01 -16.97 6.20
CA LEU A 457 -0.57 -16.58 4.86
C LEU A 457 -0.77 -15.07 4.70
N VAL A 458 0.31 -14.36 4.46
CA VAL A 458 0.29 -12.90 4.23
C VAL A 458 0.64 -12.63 2.78
N VAL A 459 -0.24 -11.95 2.05
CA VAL A 459 0.04 -11.45 0.70
C VAL A 459 0.17 -9.93 0.79
N SER A 460 1.33 -9.39 0.42
CA SER A 460 1.60 -7.96 0.53
C SER A 460 2.55 -7.46 -0.57
N GLU A 461 2.34 -6.23 -1.02
CA GLU A 461 3.26 -5.49 -1.87
C GLU A 461 4.39 -4.85 -1.06
N GLU A 462 4.18 -4.67 0.25
CA GLU A 462 5.14 -4.08 1.17
C GLU A 462 6.19 -5.12 1.58
N LEU A 463 7.33 -5.10 0.88
CA LEU A 463 8.41 -6.08 1.13
C LEU A 463 8.94 -6.01 2.56
N ASP A 464 9.08 -4.80 3.12
CA ASP A 464 9.55 -4.62 4.50
C ASP A 464 8.63 -5.32 5.50
N GLU A 465 7.30 -5.24 5.29
CA GLU A 465 6.32 -5.93 6.11
C GLU A 465 6.51 -7.45 6.07
N LEU A 466 6.71 -7.99 4.87
CA LEU A 466 6.89 -9.43 4.68
C LEU A 466 8.21 -9.91 5.29
N LEU A 467 9.30 -9.15 5.15
CA LEU A 467 10.60 -9.48 5.75
C LEU A 467 10.55 -9.44 7.29
N GLU A 468 9.70 -8.58 7.87
CA GLU A 468 9.49 -8.53 9.31
C GLU A 468 8.64 -9.70 9.85
N LEU A 469 7.59 -10.10 9.11
CA LEU A 469 6.59 -11.05 9.58
C LEU A 469 6.89 -12.51 9.21
N SER A 470 7.44 -12.74 8.00
CA SER A 470 7.43 -14.07 7.40
C SER A 470 8.57 -14.95 7.92
N ASP A 471 8.26 -16.21 8.16
CA ASP A 471 9.22 -17.28 8.42
C ASP A 471 9.75 -17.84 7.08
N ARG A 472 8.89 -17.92 6.06
CA ARG A 472 9.22 -18.22 4.67
C ARG A 472 8.54 -17.24 3.73
N LEU A 473 9.19 -16.93 2.61
CA LEU A 473 8.72 -15.98 1.62
C LEU A 473 8.69 -16.63 0.23
N HIS A 474 7.63 -16.36 -0.50
CA HIS A 474 7.52 -16.60 -1.93
C HIS A 474 7.38 -15.27 -2.67
N VAL A 475 7.71 -15.29 -3.96
CA VAL A 475 7.44 -14.15 -4.86
C VAL A 475 6.47 -14.62 -5.93
N MET A 476 5.48 -13.79 -6.22
CA MET A 476 4.51 -14.03 -7.29
C MET A 476 4.75 -13.07 -8.44
N ALA A 477 4.92 -13.61 -9.63
CA ALA A 477 5.01 -12.84 -10.88
C ALA A 477 4.45 -13.66 -12.05
N GLU A 478 3.70 -12.99 -12.92
CA GLU A 478 3.11 -13.56 -14.15
C GLU A 478 2.32 -14.87 -13.92
N GLY A 479 1.62 -14.96 -12.80
CA GLY A 479 0.82 -16.12 -12.40
C GLY A 479 1.62 -17.33 -11.95
N ARG A 480 2.90 -17.16 -11.63
CA ARG A 480 3.81 -18.18 -11.09
C ARG A 480 4.25 -17.81 -9.68
N LEU A 481 4.51 -18.83 -8.87
CA LEU A 481 5.06 -18.67 -7.53
C LEU A 481 6.51 -19.17 -7.48
N SER A 482 7.40 -18.39 -6.88
CA SER A 482 8.80 -18.78 -6.70
C SER A 482 8.95 -19.98 -5.78
N PRO A 483 10.10 -20.67 -5.77
CA PRO A 483 10.51 -21.48 -4.63
C PRO A 483 10.45 -20.67 -3.32
N ALA A 484 10.22 -21.36 -2.20
CA ALA A 484 10.25 -20.73 -0.88
C ALA A 484 11.66 -20.25 -0.55
N LEU A 485 11.77 -19.03 -0.02
CA LEU A 485 12.98 -18.50 0.61
C LEU A 485 12.80 -18.54 2.13
N THR A 486 13.79 -19.00 2.84
CA THR A 486 13.88 -18.77 4.29
C THR A 486 14.17 -17.29 4.55
N ARG A 487 13.95 -16.83 5.78
CA ARG A 487 14.23 -15.44 6.16
C ARG A 487 15.70 -15.04 5.88
N GLU A 488 16.63 -15.97 6.04
CA GLU A 488 18.07 -15.74 5.80
C GLU A 488 18.39 -15.64 4.31
N GLU A 489 17.66 -16.34 3.46
CA GLU A 489 17.82 -16.35 1.99
C GLU A 489 17.07 -15.19 1.31
N ALA A 490 16.19 -14.50 2.03
CA ALA A 490 15.31 -13.46 1.52
C ALA A 490 16.07 -12.13 1.29
N GLN A 491 16.97 -12.12 0.31
CA GLN A 491 17.69 -10.91 -0.10
C GLN A 491 16.82 -10.02 -0.99
N VAL A 492 16.75 -8.73 -0.67
CA VAL A 492 15.93 -7.73 -1.39
C VAL A 492 16.23 -7.70 -2.89
N SER A 493 17.50 -7.83 -3.27
CA SER A 493 17.93 -7.87 -4.69
C SER A 493 17.36 -9.07 -5.44
N ARG A 494 17.39 -10.26 -4.83
CA ARG A 494 16.84 -11.49 -5.39
C ARG A 494 15.32 -11.44 -5.49
N ILE A 495 14.67 -11.01 -4.43
CA ILE A 495 13.21 -10.84 -4.39
C ILE A 495 12.78 -9.86 -5.46
N GLY A 496 13.46 -8.71 -5.57
CA GLY A 496 13.14 -7.70 -6.58
C GLY A 496 13.34 -8.19 -8.01
N ALA A 497 14.38 -9.00 -8.29
CA ALA A 497 14.55 -9.65 -9.59
C ALA A 497 13.37 -10.57 -9.91
N TRP A 498 12.96 -11.40 -8.96
CA TRP A 498 11.82 -12.30 -9.12
C TRP A 498 10.49 -11.55 -9.26
N MET A 499 10.28 -10.47 -8.53
CA MET A 499 9.10 -9.58 -8.71
C MET A 499 9.01 -8.97 -10.10
N SER A 500 10.14 -8.92 -10.82
CA SER A 500 10.22 -8.45 -12.21
C SER A 500 10.14 -9.61 -13.23
N GLY A 501 9.81 -10.83 -12.80
CA GLY A 501 9.71 -12.01 -13.68
C GLY A 501 11.06 -12.64 -14.05
N LEU A 502 12.17 -12.21 -13.47
CA LEU A 502 13.52 -12.72 -13.76
C LEU A 502 13.89 -13.88 -12.83
N TRP A 503 13.27 -15.05 -13.04
CA TRP A 503 13.40 -16.23 -12.16
C TRP A 503 14.77 -16.92 -12.26
N ASP A 504 15.45 -16.88 -13.41
CA ASP A 504 16.56 -17.75 -13.79
C ASP A 504 17.92 -17.04 -13.92
N GLN A 505 18.08 -15.81 -13.41
CA GLN A 505 19.39 -15.17 -13.40
C GLN A 505 20.19 -15.60 -12.15
N PRO A 506 21.28 -16.40 -12.30
CA PRO A 506 22.23 -16.59 -11.21
C PRO A 506 22.83 -15.21 -10.87
N ASN A 507 23.06 -14.96 -9.58
CA ASN A 507 23.65 -13.75 -9.04
C ASN A 507 24.76 -13.20 -9.95
N GLN A 508 24.47 -12.14 -10.70
CA GLN A 508 25.53 -11.26 -11.14
C GLN A 508 25.90 -10.42 -9.91
N GLU A 509 26.96 -10.86 -9.21
CA GLU A 509 27.67 -10.02 -8.28
C GLU A 509 27.99 -8.72 -9.02
N VAL A 510 27.37 -7.63 -8.59
CA VAL A 510 27.76 -6.30 -9.00
C VAL A 510 29.15 -6.10 -8.41
N SER A 511 30.18 -6.44 -9.18
CA SER A 511 31.56 -6.07 -8.86
C SER A 511 31.61 -4.54 -8.91
N HIS A 512 31.64 -3.92 -7.75
CA HIS A 512 32.10 -2.55 -7.63
C HIS A 512 33.57 -2.55 -8.06
N ALA A 513 33.83 -2.32 -9.35
CA ALA A 513 35.14 -1.93 -9.82
C ALA A 513 35.42 -0.53 -9.25
N ALA A 514 36.25 -0.50 -8.23
CA ALA A 514 36.94 0.70 -7.82
C ALA A 514 37.89 1.10 -8.96
N SER A 515 37.69 2.28 -9.50
CA SER A 515 38.71 3.11 -10.15
C SER A 515 38.18 4.54 -10.33
#